data_6bbedc75c201e484ec1e2e333c2ae103
#
_entry.id   6bbedc75c201e484ec1e2e333c2ae103
#
_cell.length_a   1.000
_cell.length_b   1.000
_cell.length_c   1.000
_cell.angle_alpha   90.00
_cell.angle_beta   90.00
_cell.angle_gamma   90.00
#
_symmetry.space_group_name_H-M   'P 1'
#
loop_
_entity.id
_entity.type
_entity.pdbx_description
1 polymer ?
#
loop_
_entity_poly.entity_id
_entity_poly.type
_entity_poly.pdbx_seq_one_letter_code
_entity_poly.pdbx_strand_id
1 'polypeptide(L)'
;MDRRDALKILSGSVAVGAGLWPSRVGAMTGAVQASPAVKSAGTVRIRDVKTILTAPDGIRLVVVKVETSEPGLYGLGCATFTQRAYVVQTAIEQYLKPFLIGRDVDEIEDIWQSSFVSSYWRNGPVLFNAMSGVDIALWDIKGKRAGMPVYQLLGGKCRLGAACYYHADGRDFQEVEDSARKGMALGYRHIRVQAAVPGLATYGASRTGKSLGGPGQQSGPTQPGDIWDSAPYVRMVPKLFEHLRKTLGDDIELLHDVHERVTLPEAVSLCKSLEPYRLFFLEDPLPPEENDHFRLLRQQSSVPIAMGELFNTLHEFVPLISERLIDFIRIHISQIGGLSPARKVQALSEYFGVRTAWHGPGDASPVAHAAQLARELASYNFGVHEGGTFPRETQDVFVGCPEVKNGYMLAQEKPGHGIEVNETLAAKFPFPPGPPNFDYSWGKTRRSDGTVIRP
;
A
#
# COMPACT_ATOMS: atom_id res chain seq x y z
N MET A 1 -18.05 41.49 -23.47
CA MET A 1 -18.16 41.99 -22.10
C MET A 1 -16.75 42.05 -21.54
N ASP A 2 -16.25 43.25 -21.32
CA ASP A 2 -14.88 43.51 -20.90
C ASP A 2 -14.76 43.32 -19.39
N ARG A 3 -13.60 42.83 -18.93
CA ARG A 3 -13.33 42.56 -17.47
C ARG A 3 -13.47 43.80 -16.57
N ARG A 4 -13.61 44.99 -17.15
CA ARG A 4 -13.85 46.26 -16.42
C ARG A 4 -15.31 46.50 -16.03
N ASP A 5 -16.26 45.82 -16.65
CA ASP A 5 -17.70 46.02 -16.37
C ASP A 5 -18.20 45.15 -15.24
N ALA A 6 -17.50 44.05 -14.87
CA ALA A 6 -17.84 43.19 -13.77
C ALA A 6 -17.54 43.78 -12.37
N LEU A 7 -16.70 44.81 -12.29
CA LEU A 7 -16.28 45.43 -11.02
C LEU A 7 -17.15 46.60 -10.59
N LYS A 8 -18.10 47.05 -11.44
CA LYS A 8 -18.99 48.18 -11.13
C LYS A 8 -20.35 47.79 -10.52
N ILE A 9 -20.65 46.49 -10.41
CA ILE A 9 -21.93 46.00 -9.87
C ILE A 9 -21.87 45.74 -8.36
N LEU A 10 -20.73 45.82 -7.72
CA LEU A 10 -20.55 45.53 -6.30
C LEU A 10 -20.48 46.74 -5.37
N SER A 11 -20.78 47.94 -5.84
CA SER A 11 -20.79 49.17 -5.03
C SER A 11 -22.16 49.85 -4.95
N GLY A 12 -23.24 49.07 -4.86
CA GLY A 12 -24.59 49.60 -4.61
C GLY A 12 -24.93 49.51 -3.14
N SER A 13 -24.87 50.65 -2.43
CA SER A 13 -25.28 50.76 -1.05
C SER A 13 -26.82 50.55 -0.92
N VAL A 14 -27.24 49.53 -0.22
CA VAL A 14 -28.64 49.36 0.20
C VAL A 14 -28.79 49.91 1.62
N ALA A 15 -29.44 51.04 1.74
CA ALA A 15 -29.92 51.54 3.01
C ALA A 15 -31.16 50.73 3.42
N VAL A 16 -31.11 49.97 4.50
CA VAL A 16 -32.27 49.30 5.11
C VAL A 16 -32.61 50.00 6.42
N GLY A 17 -33.86 50.37 6.50
CA GLY A 17 -34.45 51.16 7.59
C GLY A 17 -34.39 50.47 8.95
N ALA A 18 -34.18 51.31 9.94
CA ALA A 18 -34.17 50.97 11.37
C ALA A 18 -35.57 50.57 11.87
N GLY A 19 -35.79 49.31 12.13
CA GLY A 19 -36.88 48.80 12.94
C GLY A 19 -36.41 48.56 14.37
N LEU A 20 -36.98 49.28 15.30
CA LEU A 20 -36.68 49.17 16.74
C LEU A 20 -37.16 47.83 17.29
N TRP A 21 -36.23 47.00 17.69
CA TRP A 21 -36.46 45.87 18.59
C TRP A 21 -35.80 46.16 19.94
N PRO A 22 -36.50 45.91 21.08
CA PRO A 22 -35.90 46.18 22.38
C PRO A 22 -34.83 45.18 22.72
N SER A 23 -33.58 45.62 22.80
CA SER A 23 -32.45 44.90 23.27
C SER A 23 -32.52 44.67 24.78
N ARG A 24 -32.85 43.42 25.17
CA ARG A 24 -32.42 42.88 26.47
C ARG A 24 -31.24 41.98 26.22
N VAL A 25 -30.06 42.53 26.05
CA VAL A 25 -28.81 41.82 26.21
C VAL A 25 -28.35 42.01 27.66
N GLY A 26 -28.71 41.07 28.51
CA GLY A 26 -28.06 40.91 29.80
C GLY A 26 -26.60 40.56 29.55
N ALA A 27 -25.68 41.39 29.97
CA ALA A 27 -24.25 41.12 29.95
C ALA A 27 -23.95 39.94 30.87
N MET A 28 -23.87 38.73 30.28
CA MET A 28 -23.19 37.62 30.93
C MET A 28 -21.68 37.83 30.74
N THR A 29 -21.07 38.61 31.62
CA THR A 29 -19.62 38.60 31.82
C THR A 29 -19.23 37.33 32.59
N GLY A 30 -19.43 36.16 32.01
CA GLY A 30 -18.78 34.97 32.41
C GLY A 30 -17.30 35.09 31.94
N ALA A 31 -16.39 35.24 32.88
CA ALA A 31 -14.98 35.12 32.58
C ALA A 31 -14.75 33.76 31.88
N VAL A 32 -14.45 33.79 30.58
CA VAL A 32 -13.96 32.62 29.88
C VAL A 32 -12.66 32.26 30.58
N GLN A 33 -12.69 31.24 31.47
CA GLN A 33 -11.50 30.67 32.00
C GLN A 33 -10.67 30.21 30.82
N ALA A 34 -9.56 30.89 30.57
CA ALA A 34 -8.59 30.42 29.59
C ALA A 34 -8.25 28.99 29.96
N SER A 35 -8.52 28.05 29.05
CA SER A 35 -8.04 26.67 29.19
C SER A 35 -6.56 26.73 29.53
N PRO A 36 -6.07 25.91 30.49
CA PRO A 36 -4.65 25.91 30.82
C PRO A 36 -3.87 25.72 29.52
N ALA A 37 -2.95 26.64 29.25
CA ALA A 37 -2.10 26.57 28.07
C ALA A 37 -1.49 25.17 28.04
N VAL A 38 -1.80 24.40 27.00
CA VAL A 38 -1.13 23.13 26.73
C VAL A 38 0.35 23.49 26.73
N LYS A 39 1.12 22.96 27.69
CA LYS A 39 2.57 23.12 27.70
C LYS A 39 3.02 22.66 26.33
N SER A 40 3.53 23.55 25.49
CA SER A 40 4.12 23.17 24.23
C SER A 40 5.24 22.20 24.59
N ALA A 41 5.08 20.94 24.21
CA ALA A 41 6.20 20.02 24.27
C ALA A 41 7.34 20.70 23.50
N GLY A 42 8.52 20.84 24.13
CA GLY A 42 9.64 21.54 23.50
C GLY A 42 9.91 21.01 22.10
N THR A 43 10.39 21.85 21.20
CA THR A 43 10.72 21.46 19.81
C THR A 43 11.69 20.29 19.81
N VAL A 44 11.25 19.17 19.26
CA VAL A 44 12.08 17.97 19.08
C VAL A 44 12.57 17.94 17.63
N ARG A 45 13.90 17.82 17.46
CA ARG A 45 14.53 17.91 16.15
C ARG A 45 15.10 16.58 15.71
N ILE A 46 15.13 16.35 14.40
CA ILE A 46 15.84 15.22 13.78
C ILE A 46 17.34 15.38 14.08
N ARG A 47 17.92 14.40 14.75
CA ARG A 47 19.35 14.33 15.07
C ARG A 47 20.13 13.46 14.09
N ASP A 48 19.52 12.33 13.69
CA ASP A 48 20.14 11.40 12.76
C ASP A 48 19.08 10.63 11.98
N VAL A 49 19.44 10.17 10.79
CA VAL A 49 18.66 9.26 9.96
C VAL A 49 19.57 8.11 9.55
N LYS A 50 19.21 6.89 9.95
CA LYS A 50 19.99 5.68 9.71
C LYS A 50 19.19 4.67 8.91
N THR A 51 19.88 3.88 8.09
CA THR A 51 19.30 2.71 7.43
C THR A 51 19.72 1.42 8.13
N ILE A 52 18.79 0.51 8.36
CA ILE A 52 19.02 -0.83 8.87
C ILE A 52 18.69 -1.79 7.72
N LEU A 53 19.74 -2.42 7.16
CA LEU A 53 19.61 -3.39 6.09
C LEU A 53 19.58 -4.79 6.69
N THR A 54 18.52 -5.55 6.42
CA THR A 54 18.37 -6.90 6.97
C THR A 54 17.55 -7.79 6.04
N ALA A 55 17.82 -9.09 6.04
CA ALA A 55 17.12 -10.06 5.21
C ALA A 55 16.83 -11.37 5.99
N PRO A 56 16.01 -11.32 7.05
CA PRO A 56 15.77 -12.48 7.92
C PRO A 56 15.10 -13.67 7.21
N ASP A 57 14.38 -13.41 6.11
CA ASP A 57 13.78 -14.43 5.24
C ASP A 57 14.36 -14.37 3.81
N GLY A 58 15.62 -13.93 3.68
CA GLY A 58 16.28 -13.76 2.39
C GLY A 58 15.79 -12.56 1.57
N ILE A 59 14.79 -11.83 2.03
CA ILE A 59 14.23 -10.64 1.39
C ILE A 59 14.97 -9.41 1.90
N ARG A 60 15.45 -8.57 0.97
CA ARG A 60 16.22 -7.36 1.29
C ARG A 60 15.31 -6.25 1.81
N LEU A 61 15.22 -6.12 3.12
CA LEU A 61 14.43 -5.08 3.78
C LEU A 61 15.29 -3.86 4.11
N VAL A 62 14.78 -2.67 3.82
CA VAL A 62 15.39 -1.38 4.17
C VAL A 62 14.51 -0.70 5.20
N VAL A 63 14.95 -0.68 6.45
CA VAL A 63 14.27 0.03 7.54
C VAL A 63 15.00 1.36 7.79
N VAL A 64 14.24 2.41 8.01
CA VAL A 64 14.77 3.73 8.38
C VAL A 64 14.52 3.96 9.86
N LYS A 65 15.56 4.38 10.58
CA LYS A 65 15.46 4.84 11.95
C LYS A 65 15.77 6.34 12.00
N VAL A 66 14.79 7.13 12.41
CA VAL A 66 14.94 8.56 12.64
C VAL A 66 15.17 8.78 14.14
N GLU A 67 16.38 9.22 14.50
CA GLU A 67 16.75 9.57 15.88
C GLU A 67 16.48 11.06 16.13
N THR A 68 16.06 11.37 17.35
CA THR A 68 15.69 12.74 17.71
C THR A 68 16.64 13.39 18.73
N SER A 69 16.47 14.68 18.94
CA SER A 69 17.17 15.43 20.01
C SER A 69 16.72 15.02 21.41
N GLU A 70 15.59 14.33 21.55
CA GLU A 70 15.11 13.79 22.81
C GLU A 70 15.72 12.39 23.05
N PRO A 71 16.47 12.18 24.13
CA PRO A 71 17.12 10.89 24.38
C PRO A 71 16.11 9.73 24.46
N GLY A 72 16.38 8.67 23.71
CA GLY A 72 15.53 7.48 23.68
C GLY A 72 14.30 7.57 22.77
N LEU A 73 13.98 8.76 22.25
CA LEU A 73 12.89 8.92 21.29
C LEU A 73 13.40 8.78 19.85
N TYR A 74 12.89 7.79 19.16
CA TYR A 74 13.14 7.55 17.73
C TYR A 74 11.90 6.96 17.06
N GLY A 75 11.87 6.99 15.75
CA GLY A 75 10.85 6.32 14.96
C GLY A 75 11.43 5.36 13.94
N LEU A 76 10.62 4.40 13.54
CA LEU A 76 10.95 3.40 12.53
C LEU A 76 10.03 3.56 11.32
N GLY A 77 10.61 3.43 10.13
CA GLY A 77 9.89 3.47 8.87
C GLY A 77 10.38 2.44 7.87
N CYS A 78 9.61 2.22 6.82
CA CYS A 78 9.94 1.30 5.75
C CYS A 78 10.32 2.04 4.48
N ALA A 79 11.49 1.68 3.92
CA ALA A 79 12.00 2.17 2.65
C ALA A 79 12.35 1.00 1.71
N THR A 80 11.62 -0.10 1.82
CA THR A 80 11.94 -1.33 1.12
C THR A 80 11.55 -1.25 -0.34
N PHE A 81 12.53 -1.28 -1.22
CA PHE A 81 12.45 -1.55 -2.64
C PHE A 81 13.45 -2.65 -2.93
N THR A 82 13.03 -3.91 -2.84
CA THR A 82 13.90 -5.10 -2.83
C THR A 82 14.84 -5.15 -4.02
N GLN A 83 14.35 -4.75 -5.21
CA GLN A 83 15.10 -4.77 -6.46
C GLN A 83 16.18 -3.68 -6.53
N ARG A 84 16.07 -2.61 -5.73
CA ARG A 84 16.98 -1.44 -5.76
C ARG A 84 17.36 -0.95 -4.36
N ALA A 85 17.44 -1.85 -3.39
CA ALA A 85 17.63 -1.55 -1.97
C ALA A 85 18.84 -0.63 -1.69
N TYR A 86 20.00 -0.89 -2.31
CA TYR A 86 21.19 -0.04 -2.11
C TYR A 86 21.05 1.36 -2.73
N VAL A 87 20.27 1.51 -3.81
CA VAL A 87 20.01 2.84 -4.39
C VAL A 87 19.13 3.66 -3.46
N VAL A 88 18.13 3.03 -2.84
CA VAL A 88 17.28 3.67 -1.82
C VAL A 88 18.10 4.04 -0.59
N GLN A 89 18.96 3.14 -0.09
CA GLN A 89 19.90 3.46 0.99
C GLN A 89 20.75 4.69 0.67
N THR A 90 21.34 4.72 -0.52
CA THR A 90 22.14 5.86 -0.97
C THR A 90 21.33 7.14 -1.02
N ALA A 91 20.10 7.09 -1.53
CA ALA A 91 19.18 8.24 -1.58
C ALA A 91 18.90 8.79 -0.16
N ILE A 92 18.72 7.92 0.82
CA ILE A 92 18.51 8.32 2.21
C ILE A 92 19.79 8.93 2.81
N GLU A 93 20.89 8.21 2.76
CA GLU A 93 22.10 8.56 3.51
C GLU A 93 22.84 9.76 2.91
N GLN A 94 22.89 9.86 1.59
CA GLN A 94 23.66 10.91 0.91
C GLN A 94 22.84 12.18 0.63
N TYR A 95 21.50 12.09 0.51
CA TYR A 95 20.66 13.21 0.08
C TYR A 95 19.61 13.61 1.11
N LEU A 96 18.78 12.66 1.59
CA LEU A 96 17.71 13.03 2.53
C LEU A 96 18.26 13.33 3.93
N LYS A 97 19.16 12.51 4.45
CA LYS A 97 19.74 12.72 5.79
C LYS A 97 20.30 14.12 6.00
N PRO A 98 21.28 14.63 5.18
CA PRO A 98 21.81 15.97 5.38
C PRO A 98 20.75 17.07 5.22
N PHE A 99 19.71 16.84 4.41
CA PHE A 99 18.61 17.77 4.22
C PHE A 99 17.64 17.83 5.42
N LEU A 100 17.54 16.74 6.20
CA LEU A 100 16.57 16.58 7.28
C LEU A 100 17.12 16.91 8.66
N ILE A 101 18.42 16.81 8.88
CA ILE A 101 19.06 17.09 10.17
C ILE A 101 18.68 18.50 10.67
N GLY A 102 18.24 18.59 11.93
CA GLY A 102 17.85 19.83 12.58
C GLY A 102 16.40 20.26 12.36
N ARG A 103 15.64 19.59 11.47
CA ARG A 103 14.22 19.89 11.26
C ARG A 103 13.36 19.42 12.43
N ASP A 104 12.23 20.07 12.62
CA ASP A 104 11.25 19.70 13.64
C ASP A 104 10.51 18.42 13.23
N VAL A 105 10.48 17.41 14.11
CA VAL A 105 9.84 16.12 13.84
C VAL A 105 8.31 16.22 13.69
N ASP A 106 7.70 17.29 14.16
CA ASP A 106 6.25 17.49 14.08
C ASP A 106 5.79 18.09 12.74
N GLU A 107 6.71 18.67 11.96
CA GLU A 107 6.42 19.27 10.66
C GLU A 107 6.40 18.24 9.52
N ILE A 108 5.67 17.12 9.73
CA ILE A 108 5.68 15.95 8.83
C ILE A 108 5.28 16.34 7.41
N GLU A 109 4.22 17.12 7.23
CA GLU A 109 3.74 17.54 5.91
C GLU A 109 4.77 18.42 5.19
N ASP A 110 5.38 19.37 5.88
CA ASP A 110 6.41 20.24 5.30
C ASP A 110 7.68 19.46 4.94
N ILE A 111 8.12 18.54 5.81
CA ILE A 111 9.22 17.62 5.55
C ILE A 111 8.94 16.79 4.29
N TRP A 112 7.73 16.24 4.17
CA TRP A 112 7.34 15.45 3.01
C TRP A 112 7.37 16.28 1.72
N GLN A 113 6.71 17.44 1.70
CA GLN A 113 6.61 18.31 0.51
C GLN A 113 7.98 18.84 0.10
N SER A 114 8.79 19.28 1.06
CA SER A 114 10.12 19.80 0.76
C SER A 114 11.07 18.69 0.29
N SER A 115 10.96 17.46 0.81
CA SER A 115 11.70 16.30 0.29
C SER A 115 11.29 15.96 -1.15
N PHE A 116 9.99 16.01 -1.44
CA PHE A 116 9.44 15.73 -2.76
C PHE A 116 9.98 16.67 -3.84
N VAL A 117 10.15 17.96 -3.53
CA VAL A 117 10.64 18.95 -4.50
C VAL A 117 12.18 19.16 -4.43
N SER A 118 12.87 18.53 -3.48
CA SER A 118 14.28 18.81 -3.18
C SER A 118 15.23 18.55 -4.34
N SER A 119 14.91 17.63 -5.24
CA SER A 119 15.76 17.28 -6.38
C SER A 119 15.32 17.90 -7.70
N TYR A 120 14.28 18.76 -7.74
CA TYR A 120 13.63 19.29 -8.92
C TYR A 120 12.90 18.24 -9.74
N TRP A 121 13.55 17.17 -10.24
CA TRP A 121 12.89 16.00 -10.84
C TRP A 121 12.29 15.10 -9.76
N ARG A 122 11.03 14.73 -9.92
CA ARG A 122 10.20 14.11 -8.88
C ARG A 122 9.65 12.79 -9.34
N ASN A 123 9.00 12.08 -8.41
CA ASN A 123 8.39 10.76 -8.58
C ASN A 123 9.41 9.62 -8.69
N GLY A 124 8.90 8.44 -8.91
CA GLY A 124 9.66 7.21 -9.08
C GLY A 124 9.93 6.47 -7.78
N PRO A 125 10.11 5.13 -7.90
CA PRO A 125 10.11 4.25 -6.73
C PRO A 125 11.30 4.49 -5.79
N VAL A 126 12.47 4.90 -6.28
CA VAL A 126 13.65 5.14 -5.43
C VAL A 126 13.40 6.31 -4.47
N LEU A 127 12.99 7.47 -4.99
CA LEU A 127 12.73 8.65 -4.17
C LEU A 127 11.59 8.39 -3.19
N PHE A 128 10.49 7.80 -3.67
CA PHE A 128 9.33 7.57 -2.82
C PHE A 128 9.56 6.54 -1.73
N ASN A 129 10.30 5.47 -1.99
CA ASN A 129 10.69 4.56 -0.92
C ASN A 129 11.61 5.23 0.11
N ALA A 130 12.56 6.04 -0.34
CA ALA A 130 13.42 6.79 0.58
C ALA A 130 12.60 7.76 1.46
N MET A 131 11.68 8.52 0.86
CA MET A 131 10.76 9.41 1.58
C MET A 131 9.82 8.65 2.51
N SER A 132 9.31 7.49 2.09
CA SER A 132 8.44 6.62 2.90
C SER A 132 9.10 6.21 4.22
N GLY A 133 10.38 5.84 4.17
CA GLY A 133 11.12 5.47 5.38
C GLY A 133 11.14 6.60 6.40
N VAL A 134 11.34 7.82 5.95
CA VAL A 134 11.32 9.00 6.84
C VAL A 134 9.91 9.33 7.32
N ASP A 135 8.95 9.38 6.41
CA ASP A 135 7.55 9.74 6.71
C ASP A 135 6.92 8.81 7.75
N ILE A 136 7.01 7.50 7.53
CA ILE A 136 6.48 6.49 8.46
C ILE A 136 7.17 6.60 9.82
N ALA A 137 8.51 6.85 9.86
CA ALA A 137 9.24 7.04 11.10
C ALA A 137 8.80 8.30 11.86
N LEU A 138 8.49 9.39 11.17
CA LEU A 138 7.98 10.62 11.80
C LEU A 138 6.58 10.40 12.40
N TRP A 139 5.70 9.65 11.73
CA TRP A 139 4.41 9.26 12.29
C TRP A 139 4.57 8.35 13.51
N ASP A 140 5.55 7.44 13.53
CA ASP A 140 5.90 6.63 14.69
C ASP A 140 6.32 7.50 15.88
N ILE A 141 7.24 8.47 15.65
CA ILE A 141 7.64 9.46 16.66
C ILE A 141 6.43 10.22 17.19
N LYS A 142 5.55 10.68 16.30
CA LYS A 142 4.36 11.43 16.70
C LYS A 142 3.43 10.61 17.59
N GLY A 143 3.23 9.34 17.27
CA GLY A 143 2.46 8.41 18.10
C GLY A 143 3.12 8.16 19.46
N LYS A 144 4.43 7.93 19.49
CA LYS A 144 5.21 7.75 20.73
C LYS A 144 5.15 8.99 21.61
N ARG A 145 5.31 10.19 21.07
CA ARG A 145 5.18 11.46 21.81
C ARG A 145 3.78 11.70 22.37
N ALA A 146 2.77 11.31 21.60
CA ALA A 146 1.37 11.43 22.03
C ALA A 146 0.95 10.33 23.03
N GLY A 147 1.79 9.32 23.24
CA GLY A 147 1.48 8.17 24.09
C GLY A 147 0.37 7.28 23.55
N MET A 148 0.15 7.28 22.23
CA MET A 148 -0.94 6.55 21.59
C MET A 148 -0.53 5.87 20.27
N PRO A 149 -1.22 4.79 19.87
CA PRO A 149 -1.02 4.18 18.54
C PRO A 149 -1.32 5.15 17.40
N VAL A 150 -0.63 5.02 16.27
CA VAL A 150 -0.80 5.90 15.10
C VAL A 150 -2.25 5.90 14.60
N TYR A 151 -2.97 4.79 14.61
CA TYR A 151 -4.37 4.77 14.19
C TYR A 151 -5.27 5.73 15.01
N GLN A 152 -4.94 6.00 16.27
CA GLN A 152 -5.66 6.97 17.09
C GLN A 152 -5.44 8.42 16.58
N LEU A 153 -4.23 8.74 16.15
CA LEU A 153 -3.93 10.03 15.52
C LEU A 153 -4.67 10.20 14.18
N LEU A 154 -5.03 9.11 13.54
CA LEU A 154 -5.75 9.09 12.25
C LEU A 154 -7.27 9.10 12.38
N GLY A 155 -7.80 9.17 13.60
CA GLY A 155 -9.24 9.24 13.86
C GLY A 155 -9.82 8.05 14.65
N GLY A 156 -8.99 7.07 15.03
CA GLY A 156 -9.41 5.89 15.78
C GLY A 156 -9.91 4.73 14.91
N LYS A 157 -10.34 3.66 15.55
CA LYS A 157 -10.70 2.42 14.87
C LYS A 157 -12.12 2.44 14.29
N CYS A 158 -12.25 2.19 12.98
CA CYS A 158 -13.52 1.82 12.34
C CYS A 158 -13.80 0.31 12.44
N ARG A 159 -12.78 -0.51 12.75
CA ARG A 159 -12.85 -1.99 12.82
C ARG A 159 -11.84 -2.55 13.80
N LEU A 160 -12.05 -3.79 14.24
CA LEU A 160 -11.18 -4.46 15.22
C LEU A 160 -9.88 -5.00 14.61
N GLY A 161 -9.90 -5.37 13.34
CA GLY A 161 -8.77 -5.87 12.58
C GLY A 161 -8.96 -5.66 11.07
N ALA A 162 -7.89 -5.68 10.30
CA ALA A 162 -7.93 -5.61 8.85
C ALA A 162 -8.08 -7.00 8.25
N ALA A 163 -9.14 -7.23 7.46
CA ALA A 163 -9.31 -8.48 6.73
C ALA A 163 -8.16 -8.67 5.74
N CYS A 164 -7.53 -9.84 5.77
CA CYS A 164 -6.46 -10.20 4.84
C CYS A 164 -6.95 -11.20 3.81
N TYR A 165 -6.26 -11.26 2.66
CA TYR A 165 -6.46 -12.34 1.74
C TYR A 165 -5.30 -13.36 1.76
N TYR A 166 -5.64 -14.60 1.45
CA TYR A 166 -4.70 -15.72 1.39
C TYR A 166 -4.32 -16.01 -0.06
N HIS A 167 -3.05 -16.29 -0.32
CA HIS A 167 -2.55 -16.70 -1.64
C HIS A 167 -2.70 -18.22 -1.79
N ALA A 168 -3.62 -18.64 -2.64
CA ALA A 168 -3.85 -20.04 -2.98
C ALA A 168 -3.32 -20.35 -4.38
N ASP A 169 -2.12 -20.91 -4.44
CA ASP A 169 -1.43 -21.23 -5.67
C ASP A 169 -1.31 -22.75 -5.87
N GLY A 170 -1.27 -23.21 -7.11
CA GLY A 170 -1.11 -24.61 -7.45
C GLY A 170 -0.67 -24.84 -8.89
N ARG A 171 -0.18 -26.06 -9.18
CA ARG A 171 0.20 -26.48 -10.53
C ARG A 171 -1.02 -26.81 -11.40
N ASP A 172 -2.12 -27.16 -10.73
CA ASP A 172 -3.42 -27.49 -11.33
C ASP A 172 -4.57 -27.00 -10.45
N PHE A 173 -5.80 -27.22 -10.88
CA PHE A 173 -6.98 -26.73 -10.19
C PHE A 173 -7.20 -27.42 -8.84
N GLN A 174 -6.82 -28.69 -8.70
CA GLN A 174 -6.96 -29.41 -7.45
C GLN A 174 -5.98 -28.87 -6.38
N GLU A 175 -4.74 -28.62 -6.75
CA GLU A 175 -3.76 -28.03 -5.82
C GLU A 175 -4.18 -26.61 -5.39
N VAL A 176 -4.75 -25.82 -6.31
CA VAL A 176 -5.30 -24.50 -5.95
C VAL A 176 -6.49 -24.64 -5.00
N GLU A 177 -7.40 -25.59 -5.24
CA GLU A 177 -8.51 -25.88 -4.34
C GLU A 177 -8.04 -26.30 -2.96
N ASP A 178 -7.08 -27.22 -2.87
CA ASP A 178 -6.51 -27.69 -1.61
C ASP A 178 -5.84 -26.55 -0.84
N SER A 179 -5.12 -25.68 -1.54
CA SER A 179 -4.51 -24.49 -0.97
C SER A 179 -5.57 -23.48 -0.48
N ALA A 180 -6.63 -23.27 -1.26
CA ALA A 180 -7.75 -22.41 -0.87
C ALA A 180 -8.46 -22.94 0.39
N ARG A 181 -8.75 -24.24 0.45
CA ARG A 181 -9.34 -24.89 1.64
C ARG A 181 -8.45 -24.73 2.88
N LYS A 182 -7.13 -24.79 2.71
CA LYS A 182 -6.18 -24.51 3.79
C LYS A 182 -6.30 -23.07 4.29
N GLY A 183 -6.39 -22.09 3.39
CA GLY A 183 -6.63 -20.68 3.74
C GLY A 183 -7.96 -20.51 4.49
N MET A 184 -9.03 -21.14 4.00
CA MET A 184 -10.35 -21.15 4.66
C MET A 184 -10.28 -21.74 6.07
N ALA A 185 -9.57 -22.83 6.27
CA ALA A 185 -9.38 -23.47 7.58
C ALA A 185 -8.59 -22.57 8.56
N LEU A 186 -7.71 -21.70 8.07
CA LEU A 186 -7.02 -20.66 8.84
C LEU A 186 -7.91 -19.42 9.12
N GLY A 187 -9.16 -19.41 8.64
CA GLY A 187 -10.14 -18.35 8.87
C GLY A 187 -10.14 -17.23 7.84
N TYR A 188 -9.37 -17.34 6.76
CA TYR A 188 -9.42 -16.35 5.67
C TYR A 188 -10.74 -16.46 4.89
N ARG A 189 -11.34 -15.31 4.63
CA ARG A 189 -12.57 -15.18 3.84
C ARG A 189 -12.31 -14.66 2.42
N HIS A 190 -11.12 -14.17 2.16
CA HIS A 190 -10.67 -13.67 0.86
C HIS A 190 -9.50 -14.53 0.40
N ILE A 191 -9.60 -15.10 -0.80
CA ILE A 191 -8.59 -16.03 -1.33
C ILE A 191 -8.21 -15.60 -2.73
N ARG A 192 -6.95 -15.19 -2.93
CA ARG A 192 -6.38 -14.97 -4.26
C ARG A 192 -5.98 -16.31 -4.84
N VAL A 193 -6.53 -16.66 -5.99
CA VAL A 193 -6.35 -17.96 -6.62
C VAL A 193 -5.52 -17.85 -7.90
N GLN A 194 -4.52 -18.74 -8.04
CA GLN A 194 -3.59 -18.73 -9.16
C GLN A 194 -3.22 -20.17 -9.53
N ALA A 195 -3.38 -20.57 -10.79
CA ALA A 195 -2.97 -21.89 -11.29
C ALA A 195 -1.84 -21.74 -12.32
N ALA A 196 -0.88 -22.67 -12.29
CA ALA A 196 0.13 -22.73 -13.33
C ALA A 196 -0.51 -23.10 -14.68
N VAL A 197 -0.05 -22.44 -15.74
CA VAL A 197 -0.39 -22.80 -17.11
C VAL A 197 0.73 -23.68 -17.65
N PRO A 198 0.47 -24.94 -18.02
CA PRO A 198 1.52 -25.86 -18.47
C PRO A 198 2.32 -25.28 -19.63
N GLY A 199 3.66 -25.31 -19.49
CA GLY A 199 4.59 -24.79 -20.49
C GLY A 199 4.80 -23.29 -20.49
N LEU A 200 4.08 -22.52 -19.63
CA LEU A 200 4.20 -21.07 -19.53
C LEU A 200 4.86 -20.64 -18.20
N ALA A 201 5.52 -19.48 -18.23
CA ALA A 201 5.90 -18.76 -17.02
C ALA A 201 4.66 -18.07 -16.44
N THR A 202 4.09 -18.62 -15.38
CA THR A 202 2.89 -18.07 -14.75
C THR A 202 3.24 -17.40 -13.44
N TYR A 203 2.84 -16.13 -13.27
CA TYR A 203 3.01 -15.42 -12.01
C TYR A 203 2.20 -16.10 -10.88
N GLY A 204 2.78 -16.12 -9.69
CA GLY A 204 2.13 -16.65 -8.47
C GLY A 204 2.03 -18.17 -8.39
N ALA A 205 2.27 -18.91 -9.45
CA ALA A 205 2.23 -20.38 -9.45
C ALA A 205 3.58 -20.97 -9.83
N SER A 206 4.15 -21.79 -8.95
CA SER A 206 5.45 -22.42 -9.19
C SER A 206 5.35 -23.62 -10.14
N ARG A 207 6.24 -23.69 -11.12
CA ARG A 207 6.44 -24.87 -11.96
C ARG A 207 6.88 -26.11 -11.16
N THR A 208 7.45 -25.92 -9.96
CA THR A 208 7.95 -26.99 -9.09
C THR A 208 6.97 -27.40 -8.00
N GLY A 209 5.78 -26.82 -7.94
CA GLY A 209 4.74 -27.14 -6.96
C GLY A 209 5.00 -26.63 -5.54
N LYS A 210 5.96 -25.72 -5.36
CA LYS A 210 6.09 -24.98 -4.10
C LYS A 210 5.19 -23.75 -4.18
N SER A 211 4.21 -23.63 -3.30
CA SER A 211 3.41 -22.42 -3.15
C SER A 211 4.33 -21.21 -2.98
N LEU A 212 4.05 -20.16 -3.72
CA LEU A 212 4.80 -18.90 -3.67
C LEU A 212 4.03 -17.79 -2.95
N GLY A 213 2.99 -18.14 -2.24
CA GLY A 213 1.98 -17.23 -1.72
C GLY A 213 1.95 -17.06 -0.21
N GLY A 214 3.07 -16.97 0.46
CA GLY A 214 3.13 -16.49 1.85
C GLY A 214 4.00 -15.23 1.95
N PRO A 215 3.87 -14.40 3.00
CA PRO A 215 4.88 -13.42 3.33
C PRO A 215 6.23 -14.13 3.35
N GLY A 216 7.17 -13.70 2.51
CA GLY A 216 8.48 -14.33 2.39
C GLY A 216 8.62 -15.44 1.34
N GLN A 217 7.55 -15.88 0.68
CA GLN A 217 7.68 -16.84 -0.42
C GLN A 217 7.69 -16.11 -1.76
N GLN A 218 8.88 -16.07 -2.33
CA GLN A 218 9.13 -15.44 -3.62
C GLN A 218 8.68 -16.36 -4.76
N SER A 219 8.08 -15.79 -5.80
CA SER A 219 7.99 -16.44 -7.09
C SER A 219 9.40 -16.89 -7.48
N GLY A 220 9.62 -18.17 -7.73
CA GLY A 220 10.92 -18.68 -8.13
C GLY A 220 11.42 -17.92 -9.35
N PRO A 221 12.74 -17.75 -9.50
CA PRO A 221 13.28 -16.98 -10.62
C PRO A 221 12.75 -17.58 -11.94
N THR A 222 12.24 -16.71 -12.81
CA THR A 222 12.00 -17.09 -14.21
C THR A 222 13.29 -17.64 -14.78
N GLN A 223 13.22 -18.88 -15.31
CA GLN A 223 14.39 -19.49 -15.91
C GLN A 223 14.70 -18.79 -17.24
N PRO A 224 15.99 -18.73 -17.66
CA PRO A 224 16.32 -18.29 -19.00
C PRO A 224 15.52 -19.12 -20.03
N GLY A 225 14.77 -18.46 -20.90
CA GLY A 225 13.93 -19.12 -21.91
C GLY A 225 12.49 -19.41 -21.48
N ASP A 226 12.04 -18.91 -20.32
CA ASP A 226 10.62 -18.95 -19.96
C ASP A 226 9.79 -18.16 -20.98
N ILE A 227 8.81 -18.84 -21.57
CA ILE A 227 7.91 -18.27 -22.56
C ILE A 227 6.59 -17.92 -21.88
N TRP A 228 6.04 -16.76 -22.22
CA TRP A 228 4.69 -16.34 -21.89
C TRP A 228 3.85 -16.24 -23.18
N ASP A 229 2.69 -16.88 -23.14
CA ASP A 229 1.63 -16.70 -24.12
C ASP A 229 0.32 -16.44 -23.36
N SER A 230 -0.28 -15.27 -23.57
CA SER A 230 -1.50 -14.86 -22.90
C SER A 230 -2.73 -15.68 -23.28
N ALA A 231 -2.80 -16.18 -24.50
CA ALA A 231 -4.00 -16.87 -24.99
C ALA A 231 -4.35 -18.16 -24.23
N PRO A 232 -3.41 -19.08 -23.91
CA PRO A 232 -3.70 -20.21 -23.03
C PRO A 232 -4.11 -19.79 -21.63
N TYR A 233 -3.48 -18.73 -21.06
CA TYR A 233 -3.81 -18.20 -19.76
C TYR A 233 -5.24 -17.67 -19.70
N VAL A 234 -5.64 -16.80 -20.62
CA VAL A 234 -6.99 -16.22 -20.69
C VAL A 234 -8.08 -17.30 -20.84
N ARG A 235 -7.78 -18.40 -21.55
CA ARG A 235 -8.71 -19.54 -21.67
C ARG A 235 -8.77 -20.41 -20.41
N MET A 236 -7.71 -20.44 -19.63
CA MET A 236 -7.60 -21.30 -18.45
C MET A 236 -8.26 -20.68 -17.23
N VAL A 237 -8.07 -19.38 -16.99
CA VAL A 237 -8.52 -18.70 -15.77
C VAL A 237 -10.03 -18.84 -15.53
N PRO A 238 -10.94 -18.66 -16.51
CA PRO A 238 -12.37 -18.87 -16.26
C PRO A 238 -12.71 -20.31 -15.84
N LYS A 239 -11.98 -21.32 -16.35
CA LYS A 239 -12.17 -22.73 -15.96
C LYS A 239 -11.73 -22.99 -14.52
N LEU A 240 -10.67 -22.31 -14.06
CA LEU A 240 -10.25 -22.35 -12.67
C LEU A 240 -11.37 -21.82 -11.76
N PHE A 241 -11.97 -20.67 -12.11
CA PHE A 241 -13.06 -20.09 -11.33
C PHE A 241 -14.33 -20.93 -11.36
N GLU A 242 -14.67 -21.54 -12.51
CA GLU A 242 -15.76 -22.50 -12.62
C GLU A 242 -15.55 -23.67 -11.64
N HIS A 243 -14.36 -24.27 -11.65
CA HIS A 243 -13.99 -25.36 -10.75
C HIS A 243 -14.12 -24.93 -9.28
N LEU A 244 -13.53 -23.80 -8.91
CA LEU A 244 -13.51 -23.32 -7.52
C LEU A 244 -14.91 -22.93 -7.02
N ARG A 245 -15.74 -22.29 -7.83
CA ARG A 245 -17.13 -22.01 -7.45
C ARG A 245 -17.96 -23.28 -7.26
N LYS A 246 -17.74 -24.28 -8.11
CA LYS A 246 -18.41 -25.59 -7.97
C LYS A 246 -18.00 -26.33 -6.70
N THR A 247 -16.76 -26.22 -6.26
CA THR A 247 -16.20 -27.02 -5.16
C THR A 247 -16.15 -26.27 -3.81
N LEU A 248 -15.93 -24.94 -3.82
CA LEU A 248 -15.87 -24.11 -2.62
C LEU A 248 -17.17 -23.36 -2.32
N GLY A 249 -18.07 -23.22 -3.32
CA GLY A 249 -19.30 -22.46 -3.18
C GLY A 249 -19.12 -20.95 -3.32
N ASP A 250 -20.12 -20.20 -2.86
CA ASP A 250 -20.22 -18.75 -3.03
C ASP A 250 -19.92 -17.96 -1.74
N ASP A 251 -19.75 -18.63 -0.60
CA ASP A 251 -19.55 -17.98 0.71
C ASP A 251 -18.12 -17.47 0.92
N ILE A 252 -17.22 -17.71 -0.03
CA ILE A 252 -15.84 -17.27 -0.02
C ILE A 252 -15.59 -16.23 -1.11
N GLU A 253 -14.85 -15.18 -0.77
CA GLU A 253 -14.46 -14.13 -1.71
C GLU A 253 -13.21 -14.55 -2.48
N LEU A 254 -13.35 -14.73 -3.80
CA LEU A 254 -12.24 -15.10 -4.67
C LEU A 254 -11.67 -13.88 -5.39
N LEU A 255 -10.36 -13.81 -5.44
CA LEU A 255 -9.59 -12.76 -6.13
C LEU A 255 -8.65 -13.41 -7.14
N HIS A 256 -8.26 -12.64 -8.16
CA HIS A 256 -7.25 -13.07 -9.13
C HIS A 256 -6.39 -11.90 -9.56
N ASP A 257 -5.10 -12.15 -9.70
CA ASP A 257 -4.13 -11.17 -10.13
C ASP A 257 -3.65 -11.51 -11.54
N VAL A 258 -3.89 -10.61 -12.49
CA VAL A 258 -3.47 -10.73 -13.90
C VAL A 258 -2.02 -10.29 -14.05
N HIS A 259 -1.58 -9.38 -13.18
CA HIS A 259 -0.23 -8.83 -13.16
C HIS A 259 0.21 -8.27 -14.52
N GLU A 260 -0.69 -7.50 -15.17
CA GLU A 260 -0.47 -6.73 -16.42
C GLU A 260 -0.13 -7.57 -17.68
N ARG A 261 -0.22 -8.90 -17.61
CA ARG A 261 0.34 -9.82 -18.60
C ARG A 261 -0.53 -10.07 -19.83
N VAL A 262 -1.60 -9.33 -20.01
CA VAL A 262 -2.52 -9.48 -21.13
C VAL A 262 -2.67 -8.18 -21.92
N THR A 263 -3.11 -8.29 -23.17
CA THR A 263 -3.46 -7.12 -23.98
C THR A 263 -4.85 -6.59 -23.62
N LEU A 264 -5.16 -5.35 -23.99
CA LEU A 264 -6.49 -4.77 -23.75
C LEU A 264 -7.66 -5.65 -24.26
N PRO A 265 -7.66 -6.20 -25.50
CA PRO A 265 -8.72 -7.11 -25.93
C PRO A 265 -8.84 -8.39 -25.09
N GLU A 266 -7.71 -8.91 -24.63
CA GLU A 266 -7.66 -10.07 -23.75
C GLU A 266 -8.17 -9.74 -22.33
N ALA A 267 -7.80 -8.58 -21.78
CA ALA A 267 -8.33 -8.09 -20.51
C ALA A 267 -9.86 -7.95 -20.55
N VAL A 268 -10.41 -7.35 -21.61
CA VAL A 268 -11.87 -7.25 -21.81
C VAL A 268 -12.51 -8.63 -21.90
N SER A 269 -11.93 -9.55 -22.68
CA SER A 269 -12.44 -10.91 -22.82
C SER A 269 -12.40 -11.68 -21.50
N LEU A 270 -11.30 -11.55 -20.75
CA LEU A 270 -11.12 -12.19 -19.45
C LEU A 270 -12.14 -11.66 -18.43
N CYS A 271 -12.27 -10.34 -18.30
CA CYS A 271 -13.27 -9.72 -17.42
C CYS A 271 -14.68 -10.25 -17.72
N LYS A 272 -15.12 -10.23 -18.99
CA LYS A 272 -16.43 -10.75 -19.37
C LYS A 272 -16.62 -12.21 -19.00
N SER A 273 -15.59 -13.04 -19.22
CA SER A 273 -15.63 -14.47 -18.92
C SER A 273 -15.70 -14.76 -17.42
N LEU A 274 -15.25 -13.81 -16.57
CA LEU A 274 -15.23 -13.95 -15.13
C LEU A 274 -16.50 -13.40 -14.43
N GLU A 275 -17.34 -12.63 -15.09
CA GLU A 275 -18.58 -12.07 -14.51
C GLU A 275 -19.46 -13.11 -13.80
N PRO A 276 -19.69 -14.32 -14.36
CA PRO A 276 -20.54 -15.33 -13.71
C PRO A 276 -20.01 -15.80 -12.35
N TYR A 277 -18.72 -15.66 -12.12
CA TYR A 277 -18.05 -16.20 -10.93
C TYR A 277 -17.96 -15.21 -9.77
N ARG A 278 -18.45 -13.98 -9.91
CA ARG A 278 -18.58 -12.98 -8.85
C ARG A 278 -17.30 -12.83 -8.01
N LEU A 279 -16.22 -12.40 -8.67
CA LEU A 279 -14.95 -12.14 -8.01
C LEU A 279 -15.12 -10.98 -7.02
N PHE A 280 -14.35 -11.03 -5.94
CA PHE A 280 -14.17 -9.86 -5.07
C PHE A 280 -13.50 -8.72 -5.82
N PHE A 281 -12.42 -9.05 -6.56
CA PHE A 281 -11.85 -8.22 -7.61
C PHE A 281 -10.94 -9.02 -8.56
N LEU A 282 -10.72 -8.44 -9.74
CA LEU A 282 -9.64 -8.77 -10.66
C LEU A 282 -8.56 -7.70 -10.51
N GLU A 283 -7.34 -8.12 -10.20
CA GLU A 283 -6.21 -7.24 -9.91
C GLU A 283 -5.38 -7.03 -11.17
N ASP A 284 -4.90 -5.79 -11.34
CA ASP A 284 -3.95 -5.32 -12.36
C ASP A 284 -4.17 -5.93 -13.76
N PRO A 285 -5.40 -5.79 -14.34
CA PRO A 285 -5.68 -6.31 -15.67
C PRO A 285 -4.89 -5.63 -16.79
N LEU A 286 -4.41 -4.40 -16.55
CA LEU A 286 -3.63 -3.59 -17.48
C LEU A 286 -2.55 -2.81 -16.73
N PRO A 287 -1.44 -2.46 -17.37
CA PRO A 287 -0.35 -1.68 -16.74
C PRO A 287 -0.73 -0.20 -16.53
N PRO A 288 0.00 0.51 -15.63
CA PRO A 288 -0.25 1.95 -15.37
C PRO A 288 -0.07 2.84 -16.60
N GLU A 289 0.78 2.45 -17.56
CA GLU A 289 0.96 3.18 -18.82
C GLU A 289 -0.28 3.15 -19.73
N GLU A 290 -1.25 2.28 -19.42
CA GLU A 290 -2.48 2.08 -20.17
C GLU A 290 -3.74 2.51 -19.39
N ASN A 291 -3.60 3.41 -18.40
CA ASN A 291 -4.70 3.87 -17.56
C ASN A 291 -5.94 4.36 -18.35
N ASP A 292 -5.76 4.98 -19.50
CA ASP A 292 -6.87 5.44 -20.34
C ASP A 292 -7.75 4.29 -20.87
N HIS A 293 -7.18 3.10 -21.00
CA HIS A 293 -7.90 1.91 -21.47
C HIS A 293 -8.90 1.36 -20.44
N PHE A 294 -8.77 1.71 -19.16
CA PHE A 294 -9.73 1.33 -18.12
C PHE A 294 -11.13 1.87 -18.39
N ARG A 295 -11.29 2.98 -19.14
CA ARG A 295 -12.61 3.46 -19.57
C ARG A 295 -13.31 2.45 -20.45
N LEU A 296 -12.58 1.85 -21.42
CA LEU A 296 -13.15 0.79 -22.26
C LEU A 296 -13.43 -0.48 -21.44
N LEU A 297 -12.51 -0.88 -20.58
CA LEU A 297 -12.66 -2.06 -19.73
C LEU A 297 -13.91 -1.94 -18.86
N ARG A 298 -14.11 -0.81 -18.20
CA ARG A 298 -15.28 -0.51 -17.37
C ARG A 298 -16.59 -0.49 -18.16
N GLN A 299 -16.60 0.02 -19.39
CA GLN A 299 -17.77 0.01 -20.27
C GLN A 299 -18.18 -1.42 -20.69
N GLN A 300 -17.24 -2.34 -20.74
CA GLN A 300 -17.42 -3.68 -21.28
C GLN A 300 -17.66 -4.76 -20.21
N SER A 301 -17.34 -4.49 -18.92
CA SER A 301 -17.48 -5.49 -17.87
C SER A 301 -17.87 -4.87 -16.53
N SER A 302 -18.62 -5.66 -15.76
CA SER A 302 -19.04 -5.38 -14.38
C SER A 302 -18.12 -6.02 -13.32
N VAL A 303 -17.10 -6.78 -13.71
CA VAL A 303 -16.14 -7.35 -12.74
C VAL A 303 -15.49 -6.25 -11.93
N PRO A 304 -15.48 -6.33 -10.58
CA PRO A 304 -14.76 -5.38 -9.77
C PRO A 304 -13.26 -5.40 -10.07
N ILE A 305 -12.64 -4.23 -10.20
CA ILE A 305 -11.24 -4.07 -10.59
C ILE A 305 -10.45 -3.48 -9.42
N ALA A 306 -9.31 -4.08 -9.10
CA ALA A 306 -8.29 -3.52 -8.23
C ALA A 306 -7.07 -3.14 -9.07
N MET A 307 -6.48 -1.98 -8.79
CA MET A 307 -5.31 -1.50 -9.53
C MET A 307 -4.42 -0.65 -8.62
N GLY A 308 -3.10 -0.74 -8.78
CA GLY A 308 -2.27 0.33 -8.29
C GLY A 308 -0.96 -0.02 -7.58
N GLU A 309 -0.53 -1.26 -7.50
CA GLU A 309 0.74 -1.62 -6.82
C GLU A 309 1.97 -0.97 -7.47
N LEU A 310 1.91 -0.73 -8.78
CA LEU A 310 2.99 -0.09 -9.54
C LEU A 310 2.96 1.44 -9.54
N PHE A 311 1.92 2.07 -8.98
CA PHE A 311 1.87 3.53 -8.94
C PHE A 311 2.94 4.12 -8.03
N ASN A 312 3.72 5.01 -8.61
CA ASN A 312 4.75 5.76 -7.91
C ASN A 312 4.78 7.25 -8.32
N THR A 313 3.61 7.76 -8.67
CA THR A 313 3.31 9.20 -8.74
C THR A 313 2.00 9.47 -8.01
N LEU A 314 1.80 10.72 -7.56
CA LEU A 314 0.57 11.11 -6.85
C LEU A 314 -0.61 11.39 -7.80
N HIS A 315 -0.41 11.31 -9.11
CA HIS A 315 -1.37 11.78 -10.11
C HIS A 315 -1.88 10.66 -11.01
N GLU A 316 -1.15 9.56 -11.17
CA GLU A 316 -1.51 8.44 -12.07
C GLU A 316 -2.90 7.88 -11.80
N PHE A 317 -3.24 7.67 -10.53
CA PHE A 317 -4.48 7.03 -10.12
C PHE A 317 -5.68 7.99 -10.00
N VAL A 318 -5.47 9.30 -10.07
CA VAL A 318 -6.56 10.28 -9.87
C VAL A 318 -7.70 10.07 -10.86
N PRO A 319 -7.49 9.92 -12.17
CA PRO A 319 -8.55 9.63 -13.12
C PRO A 319 -9.27 8.30 -12.85
N LEU A 320 -8.52 7.24 -12.47
CA LEU A 320 -9.09 5.93 -12.17
C LEU A 320 -10.07 6.00 -11.00
N ILE A 321 -9.76 6.81 -9.99
CA ILE A 321 -10.61 7.02 -8.81
C ILE A 321 -11.78 7.97 -9.17
N SER A 322 -11.50 9.17 -9.71
CA SER A 322 -12.49 10.21 -9.89
C SER A 322 -13.53 9.88 -10.96
N GLU A 323 -13.18 9.07 -11.95
CA GLU A 323 -14.11 8.57 -12.96
C GLU A 323 -14.70 7.19 -12.58
N ARG A 324 -14.33 6.64 -11.41
CA ARG A 324 -14.78 5.33 -10.92
C ARG A 324 -14.50 4.20 -11.91
N LEU A 325 -13.32 4.21 -12.49
CA LEU A 325 -12.87 3.19 -13.43
C LEU A 325 -12.40 1.92 -12.73
N ILE A 326 -12.09 2.02 -11.43
CA ILE A 326 -11.72 0.91 -10.54
C ILE A 326 -12.62 0.90 -9.31
N ASP A 327 -12.71 -0.24 -8.64
CA ASP A 327 -13.49 -0.44 -7.41
C ASP A 327 -12.59 -0.44 -6.17
N PHE A 328 -11.33 -0.81 -6.36
CA PHE A 328 -10.32 -0.83 -5.30
C PHE A 328 -9.03 -0.17 -5.80
N ILE A 329 -8.52 0.78 -5.01
CA ILE A 329 -7.16 1.30 -5.20
C ILE A 329 -6.18 0.48 -4.37
N ARG A 330 -5.15 -0.06 -5.04
CA ARG A 330 -4.25 -1.06 -4.49
C ARG A 330 -2.81 -0.58 -4.47
N ILE A 331 -2.58 0.50 -3.75
CA ILE A 331 -1.27 1.16 -3.69
C ILE A 331 -0.37 0.51 -2.62
N HIS A 332 0.92 0.45 -2.90
CA HIS A 332 1.95 0.09 -1.95
C HIS A 332 2.42 1.34 -1.18
N ILE A 333 2.31 1.32 0.14
CA ILE A 333 2.56 2.50 0.98
C ILE A 333 3.97 3.10 0.78
N SER A 334 4.99 2.26 0.61
CA SER A 334 6.36 2.72 0.41
C SER A 334 6.57 3.31 -0.99
N GLN A 335 5.89 2.79 -2.02
CA GLN A 335 6.04 3.22 -3.40
C GLN A 335 5.45 4.61 -3.67
N ILE A 336 4.57 5.11 -2.80
CA ILE A 336 3.98 6.45 -2.89
C ILE A 336 4.50 7.43 -1.84
N GLY A 337 5.55 7.07 -1.09
CA GLY A 337 6.21 7.97 -0.16
C GLY A 337 5.66 7.98 1.26
N GLY A 338 4.93 6.94 1.71
CA GLY A 338 4.59 6.73 3.11
C GLY A 338 3.14 7.02 3.49
N LEU A 339 2.92 7.20 4.78
CA LEU A 339 1.58 7.35 5.38
C LEU A 339 0.92 8.69 5.05
N SER A 340 1.69 9.77 4.93
CA SER A 340 1.16 11.09 4.59
C SER A 340 0.44 11.14 3.24
N PRO A 341 1.01 10.67 2.13
CA PRO A 341 0.26 10.53 0.88
C PRO A 341 -0.83 9.45 0.94
N ALA A 342 -0.60 8.33 1.64
CA ALA A 342 -1.60 7.27 1.78
C ALA A 342 -2.92 7.78 2.38
N ARG A 343 -2.87 8.70 3.36
CA ARG A 343 -4.06 9.36 3.90
C ARG A 343 -4.85 10.13 2.83
N LYS A 344 -4.13 10.82 1.94
CA LYS A 344 -4.74 11.64 0.89
C LYS A 344 -5.41 10.76 -0.16
N VAL A 345 -4.74 9.67 -0.55
CA VAL A 345 -5.31 8.66 -1.47
C VAL A 345 -6.59 8.06 -0.90
N GLN A 346 -6.55 7.63 0.36
CA GLN A 346 -7.72 7.04 1.02
C GLN A 346 -8.89 8.02 1.09
N ALA A 347 -8.64 9.27 1.48
CA ALA A 347 -9.69 10.28 1.54
C ALA A 347 -10.28 10.58 0.17
N LEU A 348 -9.45 10.72 -0.87
CA LEU A 348 -9.92 10.87 -2.25
C LEU A 348 -10.80 9.69 -2.65
N SER A 349 -10.33 8.46 -2.45
CA SER A 349 -11.04 7.24 -2.82
C SER A 349 -12.39 7.12 -2.12
N GLU A 350 -12.49 7.49 -0.85
CA GLU A 350 -13.70 7.45 -0.06
C GLU A 350 -14.82 8.32 -0.66
N TYR A 351 -14.50 9.55 -1.08
CA TYR A 351 -15.48 10.45 -1.69
C TYR A 351 -16.03 9.96 -3.03
N PHE A 352 -15.27 9.17 -3.75
CA PHE A 352 -15.69 8.57 -5.02
C PHE A 352 -16.25 7.15 -4.87
N GLY A 353 -16.36 6.62 -3.64
CA GLY A 353 -16.88 5.28 -3.37
C GLY A 353 -15.94 4.16 -3.83
N VAL A 354 -14.65 4.44 -3.99
CA VAL A 354 -13.60 3.47 -4.27
C VAL A 354 -13.03 2.98 -2.93
N ARG A 355 -12.90 1.67 -2.78
CA ARG A 355 -12.33 1.06 -1.57
C ARG A 355 -10.80 0.97 -1.68
N THR A 356 -10.14 0.79 -0.55
CA THR A 356 -8.70 0.55 -0.53
C THR A 356 -8.39 -0.94 -0.36
N ALA A 357 -7.39 -1.43 -1.07
CA ALA A 357 -6.88 -2.80 -0.95
C ALA A 357 -5.34 -2.74 -0.98
N TRP A 358 -4.74 -2.43 0.18
CA TRP A 358 -3.32 -2.10 0.23
C TRP A 358 -2.44 -3.29 -0.16
N HIS A 359 -1.51 -3.03 -1.09
CA HIS A 359 -0.47 -3.95 -1.47
C HIS A 359 0.55 -4.10 -0.34
N GLY A 360 0.75 -5.31 0.13
CA GLY A 360 1.62 -5.63 1.25
C GLY A 360 2.18 -7.03 1.16
N PRO A 361 2.89 -7.38 0.08
CA PRO A 361 3.50 -8.70 -0.05
C PRO A 361 4.67 -8.86 0.93
N GLY A 362 5.25 -10.05 0.96
CA GLY A 362 6.38 -10.38 1.84
C GLY A 362 7.63 -9.54 1.61
N ASP A 363 7.72 -8.77 0.53
CA ASP A 363 8.80 -7.81 0.25
C ASP A 363 8.57 -6.42 0.90
N ALA A 364 7.47 -6.21 1.61
CA ALA A 364 7.28 -5.10 2.52
C ALA A 364 7.75 -5.48 3.94
N SER A 365 8.46 -4.59 4.64
CA SER A 365 8.87 -4.89 6.00
C SER A 365 7.67 -4.91 6.96
N PRO A 366 7.75 -5.61 8.10
CA PRO A 366 6.72 -5.56 9.14
C PRO A 366 6.36 -4.14 9.60
N VAL A 367 7.30 -3.18 9.47
CA VAL A 367 7.06 -1.76 9.77
C VAL A 367 6.07 -1.15 8.77
N ALA A 368 6.17 -1.49 7.48
CA ALA A 368 5.19 -1.06 6.48
C ALA A 368 3.80 -1.62 6.77
N HIS A 369 3.72 -2.91 7.10
CA HIS A 369 2.45 -3.54 7.46
C HIS A 369 1.81 -2.90 8.71
N ALA A 370 2.62 -2.55 9.72
CA ALA A 370 2.10 -1.84 10.89
C ALA A 370 1.57 -0.43 10.54
N ALA A 371 2.25 0.29 9.65
CA ALA A 371 1.80 1.60 9.17
C ALA A 371 0.53 1.51 8.31
N GLN A 372 0.46 0.53 7.38
CA GLN A 372 -0.74 0.24 6.58
C GLN A 372 -1.91 -0.12 7.47
N LEU A 373 -1.69 -1.05 8.42
CA LEU A 373 -2.71 -1.48 9.37
C LEU A 373 -3.27 -0.31 10.19
N ALA A 374 -2.40 0.62 10.65
CA ALA A 374 -2.88 1.81 11.35
C ALA A 374 -3.83 2.64 10.47
N ARG A 375 -3.54 2.75 9.16
CA ARG A 375 -4.39 3.45 8.20
C ARG A 375 -5.70 2.69 7.95
N GLU A 376 -5.63 1.38 7.75
CA GLU A 376 -6.76 0.51 7.46
C GLU A 376 -7.77 0.48 8.61
N LEU A 377 -7.28 0.43 9.84
CA LEU A 377 -8.15 0.49 11.02
C LEU A 377 -8.91 1.81 11.12
N ALA A 378 -8.29 2.92 10.68
CA ALA A 378 -8.88 4.26 10.74
C ALA A 378 -9.63 4.67 9.45
N SER A 379 -9.74 3.79 8.44
CA SER A 379 -10.39 4.09 7.17
C SER A 379 -11.79 3.53 7.09
N TYR A 380 -12.78 4.33 6.69
CA TYR A 380 -14.14 3.85 6.46
C TYR A 380 -14.20 2.93 5.22
N ASN A 381 -13.58 3.34 4.12
CA ASN A 381 -13.62 2.67 2.81
C ASN A 381 -12.57 1.56 2.62
N PHE A 382 -12.08 0.95 3.70
CA PHE A 382 -11.19 -0.19 3.62
C PHE A 382 -11.86 -1.42 3.00
N GLY A 383 -11.15 -2.15 2.17
CA GLY A 383 -11.57 -3.41 1.55
C GLY A 383 -10.86 -4.62 2.15
N VAL A 384 -9.62 -4.82 1.73
CA VAL A 384 -8.81 -5.97 2.13
C VAL A 384 -7.32 -5.58 2.18
N HIS A 385 -6.55 -6.28 2.99
CA HIS A 385 -5.09 -6.15 3.11
C HIS A 385 -4.40 -7.35 2.47
N GLU A 386 -3.36 -7.13 1.71
CA GLU A 386 -2.45 -8.19 1.32
C GLU A 386 -1.45 -8.44 2.44
N GLY A 387 -1.66 -9.50 3.19
CA GLY A 387 -0.79 -9.80 4.31
C GLY A 387 -1.05 -11.16 4.94
N GLY A 388 -0.04 -11.66 5.60
CA GLY A 388 -0.08 -12.96 6.25
C GLY A 388 0.80 -13.00 7.49
N THR A 389 1.06 -14.19 7.99
CA THR A 389 1.94 -14.40 9.13
C THR A 389 3.40 -14.34 8.68
N PHE A 390 4.19 -13.48 9.30
CA PHE A 390 5.64 -13.41 9.04
C PHE A 390 6.37 -14.66 9.55
N PRO A 391 7.45 -15.10 8.87
CA PRO A 391 8.33 -16.15 9.37
C PRO A 391 8.92 -15.83 10.74
N ARG A 392 9.29 -16.86 11.47
CA ARG A 392 9.77 -16.73 12.86
C ARG A 392 10.99 -15.82 12.96
N GLU A 393 11.96 -15.96 12.07
CA GLU A 393 13.17 -15.16 12.02
C GLU A 393 12.83 -13.67 11.82
N THR A 394 11.84 -13.37 10.97
CA THR A 394 11.35 -12.01 10.78
C THR A 394 10.68 -11.47 12.03
N GLN A 395 9.85 -12.28 12.72
CA GLN A 395 9.21 -11.86 13.98
C GLN A 395 10.23 -11.61 15.10
N ASP A 396 11.32 -12.39 15.16
CA ASP A 396 12.38 -12.20 16.15
C ASP A 396 13.21 -10.93 15.91
N VAL A 397 13.40 -10.54 14.64
CA VAL A 397 14.04 -9.26 14.27
C VAL A 397 13.10 -8.10 14.52
N PHE A 398 11.81 -8.22 14.17
CA PHE A 398 10.80 -7.18 14.28
C PHE A 398 9.84 -7.45 15.43
N VAL A 399 10.23 -7.05 16.63
CA VAL A 399 9.43 -7.28 17.84
C VAL A 399 8.14 -6.47 17.81
N GLY A 400 6.99 -7.14 17.90
CA GLY A 400 5.68 -6.52 17.77
C GLY A 400 5.14 -6.53 16.36
N CYS A 401 5.62 -7.43 15.48
CA CYS A 401 5.00 -7.70 14.18
C CYS A 401 3.48 -7.77 14.30
N PRO A 402 2.72 -7.19 13.36
CA PRO A 402 1.28 -7.43 13.29
C PRO A 402 0.96 -8.93 13.20
N GLU A 403 0.00 -9.38 13.98
CA GLU A 403 -0.43 -10.78 13.99
C GLU A 403 -1.67 -10.97 13.11
N VAL A 404 -1.70 -12.08 12.36
CA VAL A 404 -2.91 -12.50 11.64
C VAL A 404 -3.60 -13.62 12.43
N LYS A 405 -4.85 -13.36 12.81
CA LYS A 405 -5.72 -14.34 13.49
C LYS A 405 -7.05 -14.45 12.76
N ASN A 406 -7.43 -15.67 12.41
CA ASN A 406 -8.68 -15.96 11.69
C ASN A 406 -8.86 -15.07 10.44
N GLY A 407 -7.78 -14.86 9.67
CA GLY A 407 -7.80 -14.04 8.46
C GLY A 407 -7.84 -12.52 8.69
N TYR A 408 -7.64 -12.04 9.92
CA TYR A 408 -7.59 -10.62 10.26
C TYR A 408 -6.24 -10.23 10.85
N MET A 409 -5.63 -9.18 10.34
CA MET A 409 -4.44 -8.59 10.92
C MET A 409 -4.82 -7.65 12.06
N LEU A 410 -4.14 -7.79 13.19
CA LEU A 410 -4.42 -7.07 14.43
C LEU A 410 -3.27 -6.12 14.77
N ALA A 411 -3.61 -4.89 15.16
CA ALA A 411 -2.61 -3.91 15.58
C ALA A 411 -2.14 -4.17 17.01
N GLN A 412 -0.90 -3.79 17.30
CA GLN A 412 -0.40 -3.64 18.66
C GLN A 412 -1.01 -2.38 19.31
N GLU A 413 -1.45 -2.52 20.57
CA GLU A 413 -2.03 -1.41 21.36
C GLU A 413 -0.92 -0.60 22.08
N LYS A 414 0.15 -0.29 21.35
CA LYS A 414 1.32 0.45 21.85
C LYS A 414 1.47 1.79 21.14
N PRO A 415 2.10 2.79 21.78
CA PRO A 415 2.39 4.06 21.14
C PRO A 415 3.20 3.89 19.85
N GLY A 416 2.97 4.78 18.88
CA GLY A 416 3.57 4.69 17.55
C GLY A 416 2.94 3.60 16.70
N HIS A 417 3.77 2.91 15.91
CA HIS A 417 3.34 1.73 15.14
C HIS A 417 3.35 0.44 15.98
N GLY A 418 3.85 0.51 17.21
CA GLY A 418 3.87 -0.65 18.14
C GLY A 418 4.90 -1.70 17.80
N ILE A 419 5.84 -1.42 16.91
CA ILE A 419 6.87 -2.33 16.42
C ILE A 419 8.27 -1.78 16.71
N GLU A 420 9.19 -2.67 17.06
CA GLU A 420 10.59 -2.35 17.31
C GLU A 420 11.51 -3.25 16.49
N VAL A 421 12.74 -2.80 16.19
CA VAL A 421 13.75 -3.60 15.50
C VAL A 421 14.86 -3.98 16.46
N ASN A 422 15.12 -5.28 16.58
CA ASN A 422 16.30 -5.79 17.26
C ASN A 422 17.51 -5.65 16.31
N GLU A 423 18.20 -4.50 16.40
CA GLU A 423 19.33 -4.16 15.51
C GLU A 423 20.47 -5.18 15.60
N THR A 424 20.72 -5.73 16.81
CA THR A 424 21.76 -6.77 17.02
C THR A 424 21.40 -8.06 16.28
N LEU A 425 20.12 -8.43 16.27
CA LEU A 425 19.67 -9.62 15.55
C LEU A 425 19.57 -9.33 14.04
N ALA A 426 19.08 -8.16 13.66
CA ALA A 426 19.03 -7.72 12.26
C ALA A 426 20.38 -7.81 11.55
N ALA A 427 21.46 -7.44 12.24
CA ALA A 427 22.83 -7.52 11.74
C ALA A 427 23.31 -8.97 11.45
N LYS A 428 22.64 -9.98 11.99
CA LYS A 428 22.93 -11.41 11.71
C LYS A 428 22.31 -11.89 10.39
N PHE A 429 21.43 -11.10 9.80
CA PHE A 429 20.78 -11.39 8.52
C PHE A 429 21.19 -10.36 7.46
N PRO A 430 22.48 -10.33 7.05
CA PRO A 430 22.91 -9.40 6.00
C PRO A 430 22.22 -9.73 4.69
N PHE A 431 22.18 -8.75 3.79
CA PHE A 431 21.68 -9.00 2.45
C PHE A 431 22.42 -10.16 1.77
N PRO A 432 21.72 -11.09 1.12
CA PRO A 432 22.34 -12.12 0.31
C PRO A 432 23.31 -11.50 -0.71
N PRO A 433 24.49 -12.12 -0.95
CA PRO A 433 25.44 -11.63 -1.95
C PRO A 433 24.86 -11.73 -3.36
N GLY A 434 25.36 -10.90 -4.25
CA GLY A 434 24.93 -10.87 -5.65
C GLY A 434 23.67 -10.02 -5.87
N PRO A 435 23.14 -10.01 -7.10
CA PRO A 435 21.89 -9.33 -7.41
C PRO A 435 20.73 -10.00 -6.68
N PRO A 436 19.67 -9.25 -6.31
CA PRO A 436 18.46 -9.85 -5.76
C PRO A 436 17.86 -10.83 -6.77
N ASN A 437 17.29 -11.92 -6.28
CA ASN A 437 16.71 -12.96 -7.13
C ASN A 437 15.64 -12.43 -8.11
N PHE A 438 14.97 -11.32 -7.74
CA PHE A 438 13.98 -10.63 -8.56
C PHE A 438 14.56 -9.66 -9.61
N ASP A 439 15.80 -9.18 -9.47
CA ASP A 439 16.32 -8.11 -10.34
C ASP A 439 16.37 -8.49 -11.83
N TYR A 440 16.37 -9.77 -12.13
CA TYR A 440 16.47 -10.25 -13.50
C TYR A 440 15.27 -11.07 -13.94
N SER A 441 14.37 -11.46 -13.03
CA SER A 441 13.24 -12.32 -13.39
C SER A 441 12.25 -11.57 -14.27
N TRP A 442 11.90 -10.35 -13.89
CA TRP A 442 10.92 -9.53 -14.60
C TRP A 442 11.35 -9.18 -16.04
N GLY A 443 12.64 -9.02 -16.31
CA GLY A 443 13.15 -8.77 -17.66
C GLY A 443 13.50 -10.01 -18.47
N LYS A 444 13.26 -11.24 -17.99
CA LYS A 444 13.67 -12.48 -18.65
C LYS A 444 12.56 -13.16 -19.43
N THR A 445 11.32 -12.99 -19.02
CA THR A 445 10.18 -13.63 -19.71
C THR A 445 10.04 -13.10 -21.13
N ARG A 446 9.81 -13.98 -22.07
CA ARG A 446 9.74 -13.67 -23.51
C ARG A 446 8.46 -14.24 -24.11
N ARG A 447 7.99 -13.60 -25.17
CA ARG A 447 7.08 -14.23 -26.11
C ARG A 447 7.82 -15.26 -26.95
N SER A 448 7.08 -16.12 -27.66
CA SER A 448 7.65 -17.12 -28.55
C SER A 448 8.51 -16.54 -29.69
N ASP A 449 8.29 -15.27 -30.05
CA ASP A 449 9.07 -14.52 -31.03
C ASP A 449 10.35 -13.87 -30.46
N GLY A 450 10.63 -14.06 -29.16
CA GLY A 450 11.78 -13.50 -28.45
C GLY A 450 11.57 -12.10 -27.87
N THR A 451 10.39 -11.47 -28.07
CA THR A 451 10.06 -10.16 -27.51
C THR A 451 9.92 -10.24 -25.98
N VAL A 452 10.54 -9.30 -25.24
CA VAL A 452 10.31 -9.17 -23.80
C VAL A 452 8.86 -8.80 -23.51
N ILE A 453 8.29 -9.39 -22.50
CA ILE A 453 6.98 -8.98 -22.00
C ILE A 453 7.12 -8.20 -20.69
N ARG A 454 6.09 -7.42 -20.39
CA ARG A 454 5.91 -6.83 -19.06
C ARG A 454 5.67 -7.93 -18.01
N PRO A 455 6.09 -7.72 -16.76
CA PRO A 455 5.96 -8.71 -15.70
C PRO A 455 4.53 -9.04 -15.33
#